data_47ecae3262ce2b7e370af78ab8a5c84c
#
_entry.id   47ecae3262ce2b7e370af78ab8a5c84c
#
_cell.length_a   1.000
_cell.length_b   1.000
_cell.length_c   1.000
_cell.angle_alpha   90.00
_cell.angle_beta   90.00
_cell.angle_gamma   90.00
#
_symmetry.space_group_name_H-M   'P 1'
#
loop_
_entity.id
_entity.type
_entity.pdbx_description
1 polymer ?
#
loop_
_entity_poly.entity_id
_entity_poly.type
_entity_poly.pdbx_seq_one_letter_code
_entity_poly.pdbx_strand_id
1 'polypeptide(L)'
;MEDVSTLVGRMYEAFPYPPPSYDLERSVADGGFQVGDPTFWTPMLWPEGWPRERLNILVAGCGTTQAAWFAFTNRTSDVVGLDLSEESLAHERYLQDKHALSNLRLFKGDLREADKIGALFDLVICTGVLHHMASPDEGMRALANAMQPNAALACMLYAATRRTGVYMMQDVFRRLDVKADEDGIAFVRRTLASLPDWHFVQQYLKEATELRHDAAIADTFLHPQDRAYTVPQVLDLVESSGLHFQGWFENSVYYPEGMPWLTPELAEHVAKLPAREQWAAMEMISPALSTHYFFARKSAAAQISFDRPDALHPRHRPGIRQSGPGQYGRTGRAFTLSAEEAARFDRADGSRSIEELGDTKGLFERLWKQGHVTISLR
;
A
#
# COMPACT_ATOMS: atom_id res chain seq x y z
N MET A 1 29.88 -15.60 -0.98
CA MET A 1 29.09 -14.37 -0.75
C MET A 1 27.98 -14.75 0.19
N GLU A 2 27.78 -13.97 1.22
CA GLU A 2 26.69 -14.18 2.16
C GLU A 2 25.33 -13.96 1.45
N ASP A 3 24.31 -14.74 1.81
CA ASP A 3 22.97 -14.62 1.20
C ASP A 3 22.35 -13.26 1.56
N VAL A 4 21.72 -12.61 0.59
CA VAL A 4 21.06 -11.31 0.75
C VAL A 4 20.02 -11.33 1.87
N SER A 5 19.22 -12.40 1.98
CA SER A 5 18.24 -12.57 3.05
C SER A 5 18.88 -12.51 4.43
N THR A 6 20.09 -13.08 4.59
CA THR A 6 20.84 -13.02 5.86
C THR A 6 21.29 -11.60 6.18
N LEU A 7 21.76 -10.84 5.18
CA LEU A 7 22.17 -9.44 5.37
C LEU A 7 20.99 -8.55 5.74
N VAL A 8 19.86 -8.72 5.06
CA VAL A 8 18.60 -8.00 5.35
C VAL A 8 18.10 -8.33 6.76
N GLY A 9 18.09 -9.62 7.13
CA GLY A 9 17.69 -10.05 8.48
C GLY A 9 18.52 -9.38 9.58
N ARG A 10 19.87 -9.38 9.44
CA ARG A 10 20.76 -8.72 10.41
C ARG A 10 20.52 -7.21 10.52
N MET A 11 20.24 -6.55 9.41
CA MET A 11 19.93 -5.12 9.42
C MET A 11 18.67 -4.84 10.25
N TYR A 12 17.60 -5.61 10.07
CA TYR A 12 16.35 -5.46 10.85
C TYR A 12 16.46 -5.95 12.29
N GLU A 13 17.41 -6.85 12.60
CA GLU A 13 17.76 -7.18 13.98
C GLU A 13 18.45 -5.99 14.70
N ALA A 14 19.33 -5.27 13.98
CA ALA A 14 20.03 -4.09 14.52
C ALA A 14 19.16 -2.82 14.53
N PHE A 15 18.30 -2.67 13.52
CA PHE A 15 17.44 -1.51 13.30
C PHE A 15 16.01 -1.96 12.98
N PRO A 16 15.23 -2.40 14.00
CA PRO A 16 13.83 -2.82 13.78
C PRO A 16 13.01 -1.71 13.12
N TYR A 17 12.37 -2.04 12.01
CA TYR A 17 11.56 -1.10 11.24
C TYR A 17 10.25 -1.76 10.76
N PRO A 18 9.09 -1.07 10.73
CA PRO A 18 8.87 0.28 11.28
C PRO A 18 8.99 0.31 12.81
N PRO A 19 9.11 1.53 13.42
CA PRO A 19 9.13 1.67 14.88
C PRO A 19 7.93 0.98 15.50
N PRO A 20 8.10 0.17 16.57
CA PRO A 20 7.05 -0.63 17.13
C PRO A 20 5.93 0.21 17.76
N SER A 21 4.67 -0.16 17.51
CA SER A 21 3.51 0.34 18.27
C SER A 21 3.33 -0.52 19.50
N TYR A 22 3.07 0.11 20.66
CA TYR A 22 2.87 -0.60 21.92
C TYR A 22 1.39 -0.71 22.35
N ASP A 23 0.48 -0.10 21.58
CA ASP A 23 -0.95 -0.09 21.92
C ASP A 23 -1.82 0.00 20.66
N LEU A 24 -2.41 -1.14 20.27
CA LEU A 24 -3.27 -1.23 19.09
C LEU A 24 -4.61 -0.54 19.29
N GLU A 25 -5.17 -0.58 20.50
CA GLU A 25 -6.44 0.10 20.82
C GLU A 25 -6.32 1.60 20.59
N ARG A 26 -5.26 2.19 21.12
CA ARG A 26 -4.96 3.61 20.94
C ARG A 26 -4.71 3.92 19.47
N SER A 27 -3.92 3.11 18.78
CA SER A 27 -3.60 3.33 17.37
C SER A 27 -4.86 3.32 16.48
N VAL A 28 -5.81 2.43 16.75
CA VAL A 28 -7.10 2.38 16.04
C VAL A 28 -7.99 3.58 16.43
N ALA A 29 -8.06 3.92 17.72
CA ALA A 29 -8.86 5.06 18.20
C ALA A 29 -8.36 6.39 17.63
N ASP A 30 -7.07 6.55 17.44
CA ASP A 30 -6.44 7.72 16.81
C ASP A 30 -6.65 7.75 15.27
N GLY A 31 -7.42 6.81 14.73
CA GLY A 31 -7.77 6.73 13.30
C GLY A 31 -6.73 6.05 12.43
N GLY A 32 -5.82 5.28 13.01
CA GLY A 32 -4.89 4.43 12.28
C GLY A 32 -5.62 3.39 11.43
N PHE A 33 -5.03 3.01 10.33
CA PHE A 33 -5.50 1.92 9.47
C PHE A 33 -4.31 1.25 8.77
N GLN A 34 -4.53 0.02 8.29
CA GLN A 34 -3.59 -0.70 7.43
C GLN A 34 -4.21 -0.88 6.04
N VAL A 35 -3.37 -0.71 5.00
CA VAL A 35 -3.81 -0.97 3.63
C VAL A 35 -4.12 -2.46 3.48
N GLY A 36 -5.27 -2.75 2.91
CA GLY A 36 -5.74 -4.12 2.75
C GLY A 36 -6.51 -4.69 3.95
N ASP A 37 -6.67 -3.92 5.06
CA ASP A 37 -7.51 -4.38 6.18
C ASP A 37 -8.98 -4.50 5.71
N PRO A 38 -9.57 -5.71 5.73
CA PRO A 38 -10.93 -5.95 5.27
C PRO A 38 -11.97 -5.07 5.97
N THR A 39 -11.76 -4.72 7.23
CA THR A 39 -12.65 -3.82 7.99
C THR A 39 -12.93 -2.51 7.25
N PHE A 40 -11.95 -2.03 6.47
CA PHE A 40 -12.03 -0.74 5.78
C PHE A 40 -12.05 -0.86 4.26
N TRP A 41 -11.40 -1.90 3.69
CA TRP A 41 -11.04 -1.92 2.27
C TRP A 41 -11.65 -3.07 1.48
N THR A 42 -12.65 -3.76 2.02
CA THR A 42 -13.36 -4.87 1.34
C THR A 42 -13.78 -4.51 -0.10
N PRO A 43 -14.35 -3.32 -0.41
CA PRO A 43 -14.74 -3.00 -1.79
C PRO A 43 -13.57 -2.89 -2.77
N MET A 44 -12.36 -2.68 -2.29
CA MET A 44 -11.16 -2.60 -3.13
C MET A 44 -10.51 -3.98 -3.30
N LEU A 45 -10.65 -4.86 -2.31
CA LEU A 45 -10.18 -6.24 -2.35
C LEU A 45 -11.12 -7.15 -3.14
N TRP A 46 -12.40 -7.04 -2.87
CA TRP A 46 -13.50 -7.81 -3.46
C TRP A 46 -14.68 -6.88 -3.79
N PRO A 47 -14.65 -6.20 -4.94
CA PRO A 47 -15.78 -5.34 -5.34
C PRO A 47 -17.11 -6.09 -5.41
N GLU A 48 -17.08 -7.38 -5.78
CA GLU A 48 -18.23 -8.28 -5.85
C GLU A 48 -18.77 -8.75 -4.50
N GLY A 49 -18.08 -8.40 -3.42
CA GLY A 49 -18.48 -8.73 -2.06
C GLY A 49 -17.46 -9.62 -1.32
N TRP A 50 -17.71 -9.79 -0.05
CA TRP A 50 -16.87 -10.54 0.88
C TRP A 50 -16.92 -12.06 0.57
N PRO A 51 -15.76 -12.76 0.46
CA PRO A 51 -15.75 -14.15 0.01
C PRO A 51 -16.30 -15.14 1.03
N ARG A 52 -16.19 -14.85 2.32
CA ARG A 52 -16.71 -15.66 3.45
C ARG A 52 -16.64 -14.87 4.76
N GLU A 53 -17.42 -15.30 5.80
CA GLU A 53 -17.48 -14.61 7.10
C GLU A 53 -16.15 -14.64 7.87
N ARG A 54 -15.42 -15.75 7.79
CA ARG A 54 -14.13 -15.95 8.44
C ARG A 54 -13.04 -16.06 7.37
N LEU A 55 -12.05 -15.21 7.43
CA LEU A 55 -10.92 -15.21 6.51
C LEU A 55 -9.69 -15.87 7.13
N ASN A 56 -8.91 -16.54 6.29
CA ASN A 56 -7.53 -16.88 6.57
C ASN A 56 -6.65 -15.76 5.99
N ILE A 57 -5.94 -15.03 6.84
CA ILE A 57 -5.13 -13.86 6.45
C ILE A 57 -3.64 -14.18 6.67
N LEU A 58 -2.83 -14.02 5.64
CA LEU A 58 -1.37 -14.06 5.74
C LEU A 58 -0.83 -12.64 5.72
N VAL A 59 -0.02 -12.28 6.70
CA VAL A 59 0.79 -11.06 6.71
C VAL A 59 2.25 -11.47 6.52
N ALA A 60 2.73 -11.34 5.28
CA ALA A 60 4.04 -11.79 4.86
C ALA A 60 5.07 -10.65 4.96
N GLY A 61 6.07 -10.80 5.81
CA GLY A 61 6.93 -9.73 6.28
C GLY A 61 6.17 -8.82 7.25
N CYS A 62 5.65 -9.41 8.34
CA CYS A 62 4.72 -8.72 9.24
C CYS A 62 5.39 -7.62 10.08
N GLY A 63 6.72 -7.58 10.13
CA GLY A 63 7.44 -6.60 10.93
C GLY A 63 7.06 -6.66 12.40
N THR A 64 7.04 -5.52 13.06
CA THR A 64 6.82 -5.42 14.51
C THR A 64 5.34 -5.36 14.93
N THR A 65 4.39 -5.11 14.00
CA THR A 65 3.04 -4.71 14.43
C THR A 65 1.93 -5.17 13.49
N GLN A 66 2.22 -5.46 12.22
CA GLN A 66 1.19 -5.56 11.20
C GLN A 66 0.30 -6.81 11.39
N ALA A 67 0.85 -7.97 11.76
CA ALA A 67 0.05 -9.17 11.97
C ALA A 67 -0.86 -9.03 13.21
N ALA A 68 -0.35 -8.47 14.30
CA ALA A 68 -1.16 -8.18 15.48
C ALA A 68 -2.26 -7.15 15.18
N TRP A 69 -2.00 -6.14 14.34
CA TRP A 69 -3.02 -5.22 13.87
C TRP A 69 -4.17 -5.94 13.16
N PHE A 70 -3.86 -6.77 12.15
CA PHE A 70 -4.89 -7.52 11.44
C PHE A 70 -5.66 -8.47 12.34
N ALA A 71 -5.00 -9.13 13.30
CA ALA A 71 -5.66 -9.99 14.28
C ALA A 71 -6.56 -9.18 15.22
N PHE A 72 -6.16 -7.97 15.59
CA PHE A 72 -6.91 -7.08 16.46
C PHE A 72 -8.19 -6.56 15.79
N THR A 73 -8.10 -6.10 14.54
CA THR A 73 -9.22 -5.52 13.78
C THR A 73 -10.14 -6.57 13.17
N ASN A 74 -9.67 -7.82 13.01
CA ASN A 74 -10.42 -8.93 12.38
C ASN A 74 -10.53 -10.13 13.34
N ARG A 75 -11.14 -9.94 14.51
CA ARG A 75 -11.20 -10.92 15.60
C ARG A 75 -11.80 -12.29 15.23
N THR A 76 -12.67 -12.34 14.22
CA THR A 76 -13.29 -13.57 13.73
C THR A 76 -12.45 -14.32 12.70
N SER A 77 -11.41 -13.70 12.15
CA SER A 77 -10.53 -14.27 11.13
C SER A 77 -9.29 -14.91 11.76
N ASP A 78 -8.68 -15.89 11.08
CA ASP A 78 -7.40 -16.45 11.47
C ASP A 78 -6.27 -15.69 10.80
N VAL A 79 -5.32 -15.19 11.58
CA VAL A 79 -4.19 -14.41 11.07
C VAL A 79 -2.88 -15.16 11.28
N VAL A 80 -2.08 -15.20 10.23
CA VAL A 80 -0.73 -15.74 10.25
C VAL A 80 0.25 -14.61 9.93
N GLY A 81 1.19 -14.34 10.84
CA GLY A 81 2.34 -13.48 10.61
C GLY A 81 3.57 -14.30 10.24
N LEU A 82 4.25 -13.92 9.17
CA LEU A 82 5.51 -14.50 8.71
C LEU A 82 6.58 -13.42 8.64
N ASP A 83 7.73 -13.60 9.30
CA ASP A 83 8.86 -12.68 9.23
C ASP A 83 10.20 -13.39 9.38
N LEU A 84 11.27 -12.81 8.85
CA LEU A 84 12.65 -13.28 9.01
C LEU A 84 13.23 -12.91 10.38
N SER A 85 12.81 -11.76 10.93
CA SER A 85 13.35 -11.17 12.15
C SER A 85 12.70 -11.75 13.40
N GLU A 86 13.50 -12.38 14.25
CA GLU A 86 13.02 -12.85 15.56
C GLU A 86 12.64 -11.68 16.48
N GLU A 87 13.35 -10.56 16.38
CA GLU A 87 13.06 -9.35 17.15
C GLU A 87 11.68 -8.78 16.78
N SER A 88 11.37 -8.71 15.48
CA SER A 88 10.05 -8.31 14.99
C SER A 88 8.95 -9.24 15.53
N LEU A 89 9.17 -10.54 15.46
CA LEU A 89 8.21 -11.53 15.96
C LEU A 89 8.07 -11.50 17.50
N ALA A 90 9.14 -11.15 18.22
CA ALA A 90 9.06 -10.97 19.67
C ALA A 90 8.13 -9.82 20.05
N HIS A 91 8.16 -8.70 19.29
CA HIS A 91 7.23 -7.60 19.50
C HIS A 91 5.79 -7.95 19.10
N GLU A 92 5.59 -8.69 18.02
CA GLU A 92 4.28 -9.22 17.64
C GLU A 92 3.69 -10.12 18.74
N ARG A 93 4.51 -10.99 19.40
CA ARG A 93 4.09 -11.80 20.57
C ARG A 93 3.70 -10.92 21.75
N TYR A 94 4.48 -9.87 22.03
CA TYR A 94 4.12 -8.88 23.06
C TYR A 94 2.73 -8.30 22.81
N LEU A 95 2.43 -7.88 21.59
CA LEU A 95 1.10 -7.36 21.23
C LEU A 95 0.03 -8.44 21.28
N GLN A 96 0.35 -9.67 20.87
CA GLN A 96 -0.54 -10.83 20.97
C GLN A 96 -0.98 -11.07 22.41
N ASP A 97 -0.05 -11.09 23.34
CA ASP A 97 -0.32 -11.30 24.77
C ASP A 97 -1.09 -10.11 25.36
N LYS A 98 -0.62 -8.87 25.10
CA LYS A 98 -1.24 -7.64 25.60
C LYS A 98 -2.71 -7.52 25.22
N HIS A 99 -3.06 -7.85 23.97
CA HIS A 99 -4.40 -7.68 23.43
C HIS A 99 -5.21 -8.99 23.34
N ALA A 100 -4.69 -10.08 23.92
CA ALA A 100 -5.31 -11.40 23.93
C ALA A 100 -5.75 -11.88 22.52
N LEU A 101 -4.80 -11.86 21.55
CA LEU A 101 -5.04 -12.19 20.14
C LEU A 101 -4.94 -13.70 19.92
N SER A 102 -5.95 -14.47 20.38
CA SER A 102 -5.99 -15.93 20.23
C SER A 102 -6.10 -16.40 18.77
N ASN A 103 -6.44 -15.49 17.85
CA ASN A 103 -6.57 -15.71 16.41
C ASN A 103 -5.28 -15.39 15.63
N LEU A 104 -4.15 -15.09 16.31
CA LEU A 104 -2.85 -14.83 15.69
C LEU A 104 -1.91 -16.03 15.86
N ARG A 105 -1.25 -16.42 14.77
CA ARG A 105 -0.13 -17.37 14.78
C ARG A 105 1.07 -16.73 14.10
N LEU A 106 2.26 -16.90 14.66
CA LEU A 106 3.49 -16.30 14.18
C LEU A 106 4.50 -17.38 13.75
N PHE A 107 5.12 -17.16 12.59
CA PHE A 107 6.11 -18.05 12.03
C PHE A 107 7.37 -17.27 11.66
N LYS A 108 8.52 -17.81 12.05
CA LYS A 108 9.81 -17.32 11.55
C LYS A 108 10.15 -18.07 10.27
N GLY A 109 10.36 -17.32 9.19
CA GLY A 109 10.70 -17.94 7.89
C GLY A 109 10.85 -16.91 6.78
N ASP A 110 11.36 -17.40 5.66
CA ASP A 110 11.50 -16.62 4.43
C ASP A 110 10.15 -16.56 3.70
N LEU A 111 9.83 -15.43 3.10
CA LEU A 111 8.61 -15.23 2.31
C LEU A 111 8.48 -16.24 1.17
N ARG A 112 9.61 -16.72 0.61
CA ARG A 112 9.64 -17.79 -0.40
C ARG A 112 9.08 -19.13 0.09
N GLU A 113 8.85 -19.26 1.40
CA GLU A 113 8.28 -20.45 2.05
C GLU A 113 6.81 -20.25 2.45
N ALA A 114 6.16 -19.17 2.03
CA ALA A 114 4.78 -18.85 2.40
C ALA A 114 3.80 -19.97 2.03
N ASP A 115 4.01 -20.67 0.92
CA ASP A 115 3.21 -21.80 0.47
C ASP A 115 3.41 -23.09 1.30
N LYS A 116 4.49 -23.15 2.11
CA LYS A 116 4.81 -24.29 2.98
C LYS A 116 4.17 -24.18 4.38
N ILE A 117 3.51 -23.08 4.71
CA ILE A 117 2.83 -22.88 6.01
C ILE A 117 1.68 -23.88 6.22
N GLY A 118 1.26 -24.57 5.15
CA GLY A 118 0.28 -25.67 5.22
C GLY A 118 -1.17 -25.21 5.23
N ALA A 119 -1.43 -23.95 4.91
CA ALA A 119 -2.77 -23.38 4.72
C ALA A 119 -2.82 -22.54 3.43
N LEU A 120 -4.01 -22.42 2.84
CA LEU A 120 -4.27 -21.44 1.79
C LEU A 120 -5.03 -20.25 2.39
N PHE A 121 -4.68 -19.05 1.92
CA PHE A 121 -5.16 -17.81 2.48
C PHE A 121 -6.18 -17.12 1.56
N ASP A 122 -7.19 -16.49 2.16
CA ASP A 122 -8.18 -15.67 1.48
C ASP A 122 -7.66 -14.26 1.22
N LEU A 123 -6.77 -13.78 2.09
CA LEU A 123 -6.12 -12.49 1.97
C LEU A 123 -4.63 -12.63 2.28
N VAL A 124 -3.82 -12.06 1.41
CA VAL A 124 -2.38 -11.95 1.62
C VAL A 124 -2.00 -10.48 1.68
N ILE A 125 -1.27 -10.08 2.70
CA ILE A 125 -0.70 -8.74 2.88
C ILE A 125 0.82 -8.86 2.74
N CYS A 126 1.40 -8.06 1.85
CA CYS A 126 2.85 -7.99 1.67
C CYS A 126 3.27 -6.55 1.41
N THR A 127 3.64 -5.84 2.46
CA THR A 127 3.98 -4.41 2.38
C THR A 127 5.39 -4.15 2.87
N GLY A 128 6.24 -3.59 2.01
CA GLY A 128 7.61 -3.26 2.40
C GLY A 128 8.58 -4.44 2.38
N VAL A 129 8.35 -5.48 1.56
CA VAL A 129 9.16 -6.71 1.61
C VAL A 129 9.76 -7.08 0.25
N LEU A 130 8.93 -7.25 -0.77
CA LEU A 130 9.37 -7.80 -2.07
C LEU A 130 10.49 -7.00 -2.72
N HIS A 131 10.50 -5.69 -2.55
CA HIS A 131 11.54 -4.83 -3.12
C HIS A 131 12.91 -4.95 -2.41
N HIS A 132 12.96 -5.65 -1.28
CA HIS A 132 14.19 -5.99 -0.57
C HIS A 132 14.67 -7.43 -0.85
N MET A 133 13.94 -8.19 -1.65
CA MET A 133 14.35 -9.55 -2.03
C MET A 133 15.33 -9.56 -3.19
N ALA A 134 16.24 -10.50 -3.21
CA ALA A 134 17.12 -10.74 -4.35
C ALA A 134 16.33 -11.19 -5.60
N SER A 135 15.23 -11.94 -5.40
CA SER A 135 14.31 -12.39 -6.45
C SER A 135 12.85 -12.07 -6.03
N PRO A 136 12.36 -10.85 -6.31
CA PRO A 136 10.98 -10.47 -6.02
C PRO A 136 9.93 -11.34 -6.72
N ASP A 137 10.27 -11.81 -7.94
CA ASP A 137 9.41 -12.71 -8.73
C ASP A 137 9.19 -14.07 -8.04
N GLU A 138 10.20 -14.62 -7.37
CA GLU A 138 10.05 -15.83 -6.56
C GLU A 138 9.18 -15.59 -5.36
N GLY A 139 9.38 -14.46 -4.68
CA GLY A 139 8.55 -14.06 -3.56
C GLY A 139 7.08 -13.91 -3.96
N MET A 140 6.80 -13.17 -5.04
CA MET A 140 5.43 -12.96 -5.51
C MET A 140 4.78 -14.29 -5.94
N ARG A 141 5.52 -15.20 -6.59
CA ARG A 141 5.00 -16.53 -6.94
C ARG A 141 4.69 -17.38 -5.69
N ALA A 142 5.55 -17.34 -4.66
CA ALA A 142 5.29 -18.05 -3.41
C ALA A 142 4.01 -17.54 -2.72
N LEU A 143 3.81 -16.19 -2.69
CA LEU A 143 2.57 -15.60 -2.21
C LEU A 143 1.37 -16.06 -3.04
N ALA A 144 1.47 -16.00 -4.37
CA ALA A 144 0.40 -16.45 -5.26
C ALA A 144 0.05 -17.94 -5.05
N ASN A 145 1.03 -18.81 -4.78
CA ASN A 145 0.80 -20.22 -4.49
C ASN A 145 0.12 -20.44 -3.14
N ALA A 146 0.35 -19.57 -2.15
CA ALA A 146 -0.31 -19.62 -0.86
C ALA A 146 -1.77 -19.08 -0.88
N MET A 147 -2.25 -18.54 -2.01
CA MET A 147 -3.58 -17.93 -2.13
C MET A 147 -4.66 -18.95 -2.54
N GLN A 148 -5.85 -18.83 -1.94
CA GLN A 148 -7.09 -19.47 -2.40
C GLN A 148 -7.49 -18.96 -3.80
N PRO A 149 -8.31 -19.70 -4.57
CA PRO A 149 -8.74 -19.26 -5.92
C PRO A 149 -9.35 -17.86 -5.96
N ASN A 150 -10.16 -17.48 -4.96
CA ASN A 150 -10.82 -16.17 -4.89
C ASN A 150 -10.10 -15.16 -3.98
N ALA A 151 -8.85 -15.46 -3.62
CA ALA A 151 -8.08 -14.63 -2.70
C ALA A 151 -7.67 -13.29 -3.31
N ALA A 152 -7.47 -12.32 -2.42
CA ALA A 152 -6.90 -11.02 -2.74
C ALA A 152 -5.49 -10.87 -2.13
N LEU A 153 -4.66 -10.09 -2.81
CA LEU A 153 -3.36 -9.62 -2.34
C LEU A 153 -3.42 -8.11 -2.18
N ALA A 154 -2.98 -7.59 -1.03
CA ALA A 154 -2.63 -6.19 -0.84
C ALA A 154 -1.11 -6.07 -0.75
N CYS A 155 -0.52 -5.30 -1.64
CA CYS A 155 0.93 -5.21 -1.76
C CYS A 155 1.41 -3.77 -1.81
N MET A 156 2.63 -3.53 -1.29
CA MET A 156 3.33 -2.27 -1.44
C MET A 156 4.75 -2.50 -1.97
N LEU A 157 5.10 -1.73 -2.99
CA LEU A 157 6.45 -1.65 -3.56
C LEU A 157 6.92 -0.19 -3.60
N TYR A 158 8.22 0.03 -3.54
CA TYR A 158 8.79 1.36 -3.73
C TYR A 158 8.61 1.85 -5.17
N ALA A 159 8.22 3.13 -5.33
CA ALA A 159 8.03 3.78 -6.62
C ALA A 159 9.34 4.42 -7.13
N ALA A 160 9.71 4.12 -8.37
CA ALA A 160 10.99 4.51 -8.93
C ALA A 160 11.14 6.04 -9.09
N THR A 161 10.11 6.70 -9.58
CA THR A 161 10.17 8.11 -9.98
C THR A 161 10.44 9.05 -8.80
N ARG A 162 9.70 8.90 -7.71
CA ARG A 162 9.86 9.73 -6.50
C ARG A 162 11.15 9.42 -5.72
N ARG A 163 11.62 8.18 -5.78
CA ARG A 163 12.83 7.74 -5.07
C ARG A 163 14.12 7.91 -5.87
N THR A 164 14.08 8.55 -7.04
CA THR A 164 15.27 8.81 -7.87
C THR A 164 16.44 9.39 -7.06
N GLY A 165 16.20 10.44 -6.26
CA GLY A 165 17.23 11.05 -5.43
C GLY A 165 17.73 10.14 -4.29
N VAL A 166 16.88 9.25 -3.78
CA VAL A 166 17.27 8.24 -2.78
C VAL A 166 18.26 7.28 -3.39
N TYR A 167 17.96 6.72 -4.57
CA TYR A 167 18.86 5.76 -5.24
C TYR A 167 20.18 6.39 -5.68
N MET A 168 20.18 7.65 -6.07
CA MET A 168 21.42 8.41 -6.31
C MET A 168 22.31 8.40 -5.05
N MET A 169 21.74 8.68 -3.88
CA MET A 169 22.48 8.74 -2.62
C MET A 169 22.85 7.35 -2.10
N GLN A 170 21.99 6.35 -2.26
CA GLN A 170 22.36 4.94 -1.98
C GLN A 170 23.60 4.51 -2.78
N ASP A 171 23.66 4.83 -4.07
CA ASP A 171 24.83 4.49 -4.89
C ASP A 171 26.10 5.18 -4.40
N VAL A 172 26.02 6.46 -3.99
CA VAL A 172 27.13 7.18 -3.37
C VAL A 172 27.58 6.50 -2.08
N PHE A 173 26.67 6.21 -1.16
CA PHE A 173 27.03 5.58 0.12
C PHE A 173 27.60 4.17 -0.06
N ARG A 174 27.09 3.41 -1.02
CA ARG A 174 27.60 2.08 -1.37
C ARG A 174 29.03 2.16 -1.94
N ARG A 175 29.33 3.14 -2.83
CA ARG A 175 30.68 3.38 -3.37
C ARG A 175 31.69 3.78 -2.28
N LEU A 176 31.22 4.49 -1.25
CA LEU A 176 32.01 4.90 -0.11
C LEU A 176 32.11 3.82 0.98
N ASP A 177 31.49 2.65 0.77
CA ASP A 177 31.43 1.53 1.73
C ASP A 177 30.88 1.95 3.11
N VAL A 178 29.91 2.88 3.14
CA VAL A 178 29.25 3.33 4.37
C VAL A 178 28.43 2.18 4.94
N LYS A 179 28.66 1.86 6.21
CA LYS A 179 27.98 0.76 6.91
C LYS A 179 26.71 1.23 7.61
N ALA A 180 25.78 0.30 7.82
CA ALA A 180 24.56 0.54 8.61
C ALA A 180 24.90 0.39 10.10
N ASP A 181 25.67 1.36 10.64
CA ASP A 181 26.02 1.51 12.03
C ASP A 181 25.87 2.99 12.48
N GLU A 182 26.12 3.28 13.75
CA GLU A 182 25.93 4.64 14.28
C GLU A 182 26.77 5.69 13.53
N ASP A 183 28.02 5.37 13.18
CA ASP A 183 28.92 6.27 12.46
C ASP A 183 28.45 6.51 11.03
N GLY A 184 28.02 5.45 10.34
CA GLY A 184 27.48 5.52 8.99
C GLY A 184 26.18 6.30 8.93
N ILE A 185 25.24 6.08 9.86
CA ILE A 185 24.00 6.84 9.98
C ILE A 185 24.29 8.32 10.21
N ALA A 186 25.21 8.64 11.13
CA ALA A 186 25.63 10.02 11.39
C ALA A 186 26.27 10.66 10.15
N PHE A 187 27.06 9.91 9.39
CA PHE A 187 27.65 10.36 8.12
C PHE A 187 26.56 10.65 7.07
N VAL A 188 25.60 9.74 6.90
CA VAL A 188 24.45 9.92 5.99
C VAL A 188 23.70 11.20 6.34
N ARG A 189 23.34 11.42 7.60
CA ARG A 189 22.62 12.63 8.06
C ARG A 189 23.36 13.90 7.71
N ARG A 190 24.67 13.97 8.01
CA ARG A 190 25.50 15.16 7.70
C ARG A 190 25.59 15.39 6.19
N THR A 191 25.75 14.33 5.41
CA THR A 191 25.84 14.42 3.95
C THR A 191 24.53 14.94 3.37
N LEU A 192 23.39 14.35 3.74
CA LEU A 192 22.08 14.78 3.24
C LEU A 192 21.77 16.23 3.60
N ALA A 193 22.15 16.67 4.81
CA ALA A 193 21.97 18.06 5.26
C ALA A 193 22.85 19.07 4.51
N SER A 194 23.95 18.63 3.90
CA SER A 194 24.86 19.49 3.13
C SER A 194 24.45 19.67 1.66
N LEU A 195 23.50 18.84 1.17
CA LEU A 195 23.10 18.88 -0.23
C LEU A 195 22.24 20.12 -0.52
N PRO A 196 22.44 20.79 -1.68
CA PRO A 196 21.68 21.97 -2.06
C PRO A 196 20.21 21.63 -2.34
N ASP A 197 19.33 22.62 -2.21
CA ASP A 197 17.87 22.48 -2.37
C ASP A 197 17.44 21.94 -3.74
N TRP A 198 18.25 22.11 -4.77
CA TRP A 198 17.97 21.59 -6.13
C TRP A 198 18.33 20.10 -6.29
N HIS A 199 18.99 19.47 -5.31
CA HIS A 199 19.31 18.06 -5.41
C HIS A 199 18.05 17.19 -5.37
N PHE A 200 17.96 16.17 -6.22
CA PHE A 200 16.75 15.32 -6.37
C PHE A 200 16.27 14.68 -5.08
N VAL A 201 17.17 14.40 -4.10
CA VAL A 201 16.77 13.82 -2.81
C VAL A 201 15.99 14.80 -1.93
N GLN A 202 16.16 16.12 -2.13
CA GLN A 202 15.57 17.13 -1.24
C GLN A 202 14.04 17.08 -1.16
N GLN A 203 13.40 16.76 -2.28
CA GLN A 203 11.95 16.64 -2.29
C GLN A 203 11.46 15.44 -1.46
N TYR A 204 12.18 14.33 -1.50
CA TYR A 204 11.89 13.16 -0.64
C TYR A 204 12.11 13.52 0.83
N LEU A 205 13.23 14.15 1.18
CA LEU A 205 13.56 14.53 2.55
C LEU A 205 12.53 15.46 3.21
N LYS A 206 11.89 16.35 2.45
CA LYS A 206 10.86 17.26 2.96
C LYS A 206 9.59 16.55 3.44
N GLU A 207 9.30 15.37 2.91
CA GLU A 207 8.07 14.62 3.17
C GLU A 207 8.30 13.40 4.07
N ALA A 208 9.50 12.84 4.07
CA ALA A 208 9.87 11.62 4.79
C ALA A 208 10.15 11.92 6.27
N THR A 209 9.10 12.20 7.04
CA THR A 209 9.19 12.52 8.47
C THR A 209 9.76 11.38 9.33
N GLU A 210 9.66 10.14 8.85
CA GLU A 210 10.23 8.95 9.47
C GLU A 210 11.76 8.96 9.54
N LEU A 211 12.44 9.70 8.66
CA LEU A 211 13.91 9.82 8.62
C LEU A 211 14.52 10.48 9.88
N ARG A 212 13.69 10.99 10.79
CA ARG A 212 14.14 11.38 12.14
C ARG A 212 14.67 10.18 12.96
N HIS A 213 14.22 8.95 12.65
CA HIS A 213 14.64 7.71 13.28
C HIS A 213 15.81 7.07 12.54
N ASP A 214 16.79 6.53 13.29
CA ASP A 214 17.99 5.90 12.72
C ASP A 214 17.64 4.65 11.89
N ALA A 215 16.68 3.86 12.35
CA ALA A 215 16.18 2.71 11.60
C ALA A 215 15.66 3.09 10.20
N ALA A 216 14.97 4.22 10.06
CA ALA A 216 14.50 4.71 8.76
C ALA A 216 15.65 5.22 7.87
N ILE A 217 16.72 5.80 8.44
CA ILE A 217 17.93 6.15 7.68
C ILE A 217 18.64 4.90 7.17
N ALA A 218 18.79 3.88 8.02
CA ALA A 218 19.40 2.61 7.65
C ALA A 218 18.59 1.93 6.53
N ASP A 219 17.27 1.82 6.70
CA ASP A 219 16.35 1.25 5.72
C ASP A 219 16.35 2.02 4.39
N THR A 220 16.32 3.36 4.43
CA THR A 220 16.19 4.17 3.21
C THR A 220 17.52 4.31 2.45
N PHE A 221 18.65 4.46 3.10
CA PHE A 221 19.91 4.86 2.46
C PHE A 221 21.03 3.82 2.52
N LEU A 222 20.98 2.89 3.48
CA LEU A 222 22.04 1.91 3.72
C LEU A 222 21.56 0.46 3.56
N HIS A 223 20.33 0.26 3.06
CA HIS A 223 19.79 -1.08 2.85
C HIS A 223 20.67 -1.88 1.87
N PRO A 224 21.04 -3.14 2.20
CA PRO A 224 21.92 -3.94 1.37
C PRO A 224 21.29 -4.34 0.02
N GLN A 225 19.97 -4.46 -0.03
CA GLN A 225 19.21 -4.84 -1.21
C GLN A 225 17.91 -4.01 -1.29
N ASP A 226 17.83 -3.12 -2.26
CA ASP A 226 16.65 -2.27 -2.47
C ASP A 226 16.40 -2.07 -3.97
N ARG A 227 15.15 -2.15 -4.39
CA ARG A 227 14.71 -1.97 -5.77
C ARG A 227 13.40 -1.22 -5.82
N ALA A 228 13.31 -0.17 -6.64
CA ALA A 228 12.05 0.48 -6.94
C ALA A 228 11.46 0.01 -8.27
N TYR A 229 10.17 0.27 -8.43
CA TYR A 229 9.37 -0.18 -9.56
C TYR A 229 8.69 1.01 -10.22
N THR A 230 8.61 0.98 -11.54
CA THR A 230 7.67 1.81 -12.31
C THR A 230 6.31 1.11 -12.39
N VAL A 231 5.27 1.85 -12.75
CA VAL A 231 3.93 1.27 -12.98
C VAL A 231 3.97 0.05 -13.92
N PRO A 232 4.60 0.08 -15.11
CA PRO A 232 4.70 -1.11 -15.95
C PRO A 232 5.36 -2.30 -15.26
N GLN A 233 6.42 -2.07 -14.47
CA GLN A 233 7.12 -3.14 -13.75
C GLN A 233 6.28 -3.76 -12.63
N VAL A 234 5.44 -2.97 -11.95
CA VAL A 234 4.47 -3.49 -10.97
C VAL A 234 3.48 -4.42 -11.66
N LEU A 235 2.90 -4.00 -12.78
CA LEU A 235 1.93 -4.78 -13.53
C LEU A 235 2.55 -6.07 -14.09
N ASP A 236 3.77 -5.99 -14.65
CA ASP A 236 4.51 -7.17 -15.12
C ASP A 236 4.79 -8.18 -14.00
N LEU A 237 5.19 -7.71 -12.81
CA LEU A 237 5.43 -8.56 -11.65
C LEU A 237 4.16 -9.31 -11.22
N VAL A 238 3.01 -8.62 -11.20
CA VAL A 238 1.71 -9.22 -10.87
C VAL A 238 1.34 -10.28 -11.91
N GLU A 239 1.35 -9.92 -13.19
CA GLU A 239 0.92 -10.79 -14.30
C GLU A 239 1.84 -12.03 -14.45
N SER A 240 3.17 -11.84 -14.37
CA SER A 240 4.15 -12.94 -14.47
C SER A 240 4.06 -13.94 -13.32
N SER A 241 3.42 -13.57 -12.22
CA SER A 241 3.19 -14.43 -11.05
C SER A 241 1.85 -15.16 -11.08
N GLY A 242 1.09 -15.03 -12.19
CA GLY A 242 -0.23 -15.63 -12.36
C GLY A 242 -1.32 -14.96 -11.51
N LEU A 243 -1.13 -13.70 -11.18
CA LEU A 243 -2.12 -12.85 -10.51
C LEU A 243 -2.73 -11.86 -11.50
N HIS A 244 -3.88 -11.33 -11.15
CA HIS A 244 -4.60 -10.32 -11.91
C HIS A 244 -4.63 -9.02 -11.13
N PHE A 245 -4.16 -7.92 -11.73
CA PHE A 245 -4.19 -6.60 -11.11
C PHE A 245 -5.63 -6.16 -10.88
N GLN A 246 -5.98 -5.82 -9.63
CA GLN A 246 -7.34 -5.41 -9.24
C GLN A 246 -7.49 -3.88 -9.24
N GLY A 247 -6.46 -3.15 -8.80
CA GLY A 247 -6.50 -1.70 -8.75
C GLY A 247 -5.46 -1.09 -7.83
N TRP A 248 -5.29 0.22 -7.96
CA TRP A 248 -4.44 1.02 -7.10
C TRP A 248 -5.17 1.38 -5.80
N PHE A 249 -4.44 1.42 -4.69
CA PHE A 249 -5.00 1.91 -3.43
C PHE A 249 -5.34 3.41 -3.51
N GLU A 250 -4.49 4.23 -4.12
CA GLU A 250 -4.70 5.67 -4.26
C GLU A 250 -4.88 6.05 -5.74
N ASN A 251 -6.11 5.99 -6.23
CA ASN A 251 -6.41 6.27 -7.63
C ASN A 251 -5.99 7.67 -8.09
N SER A 252 -6.12 8.68 -7.22
CA SER A 252 -5.95 10.09 -7.59
C SER A 252 -4.60 10.44 -8.22
N VAL A 253 -3.58 9.61 -8.03
CA VAL A 253 -2.25 9.85 -8.62
C VAL A 253 -2.06 9.14 -9.97
N TYR A 254 -2.96 8.24 -10.33
CA TYR A 254 -2.91 7.46 -11.57
C TYR A 254 -3.96 7.89 -12.60
N TYR A 255 -4.80 8.87 -12.25
CA TYR A 255 -5.84 9.40 -13.15
C TYR A 255 -5.74 10.93 -13.25
N PRO A 256 -5.91 11.50 -14.46
CA PRO A 256 -5.86 12.95 -14.68
C PRO A 256 -6.83 13.73 -13.79
N GLU A 257 -8.01 13.16 -13.50
CA GLU A 257 -9.04 13.76 -12.66
C GLU A 257 -8.58 14.04 -11.21
N GLY A 258 -7.54 13.36 -10.75
CA GLY A 258 -6.91 13.60 -9.45
C GLY A 258 -5.93 14.77 -9.43
N MET A 259 -5.62 15.36 -10.58
CA MET A 259 -4.56 16.38 -10.77
C MET A 259 -5.14 17.71 -11.30
N PRO A 260 -5.71 18.57 -10.44
CA PRO A 260 -6.41 19.79 -10.87
C PRO A 260 -5.49 20.84 -11.53
N TRP A 261 -4.19 20.66 -11.46
CA TRP A 261 -3.19 21.53 -12.09
C TRP A 261 -2.83 21.12 -13.52
N LEU A 262 -3.29 19.97 -14.02
CA LEU A 262 -3.11 19.60 -15.42
C LEU A 262 -3.92 20.51 -16.32
N THR A 263 -3.34 20.85 -17.48
CA THR A 263 -4.13 21.53 -18.53
C THR A 263 -5.23 20.59 -19.03
N PRO A 264 -6.42 21.10 -19.37
CA PRO A 264 -7.50 20.29 -19.92
C PRO A 264 -7.07 19.46 -21.14
N GLU A 265 -6.26 20.04 -22.03
CA GLU A 265 -5.72 19.39 -23.21
C GLU A 265 -4.86 18.15 -22.84
N LEU A 266 -3.90 18.30 -21.91
CA LEU A 266 -3.06 17.19 -21.46
C LEU A 266 -3.90 16.11 -20.76
N ALA A 267 -4.82 16.51 -19.88
CA ALA A 267 -5.72 15.59 -19.20
C ALA A 267 -6.55 14.76 -20.18
N GLU A 268 -7.11 15.40 -21.23
CA GLU A 268 -7.89 14.72 -22.28
C GLU A 268 -7.03 13.73 -23.07
N HIS A 269 -5.80 14.10 -23.45
CA HIS A 269 -4.91 13.19 -24.17
C HIS A 269 -4.53 11.97 -23.32
N VAL A 270 -4.18 12.17 -22.05
CA VAL A 270 -3.82 11.10 -21.14
C VAL A 270 -5.03 10.19 -20.86
N ALA A 271 -6.23 10.74 -20.69
CA ALA A 271 -7.45 9.96 -20.43
C ALA A 271 -7.86 9.05 -21.61
N LYS A 272 -7.39 9.32 -22.82
CA LYS A 272 -7.62 8.48 -24.01
C LYS A 272 -6.69 7.27 -24.12
N LEU A 273 -5.63 7.23 -23.32
CA LEU A 273 -4.69 6.11 -23.33
C LEU A 273 -5.33 4.86 -22.72
N PRO A 274 -4.94 3.66 -23.16
CA PRO A 274 -5.25 2.43 -22.43
C PRO A 274 -4.78 2.54 -20.97
N ALA A 275 -5.51 1.92 -20.04
CA ALA A 275 -5.30 2.10 -18.59
C ALA A 275 -3.83 1.95 -18.16
N ARG A 276 -3.14 0.93 -18.65
CA ARG A 276 -1.71 0.69 -18.35
C ARG A 276 -0.82 1.87 -18.76
N GLU A 277 -1.03 2.39 -19.97
CA GLU A 277 -0.27 3.52 -20.51
C GLU A 277 -0.66 4.83 -19.81
N GLN A 278 -1.93 5.00 -19.49
CA GLN A 278 -2.41 6.15 -18.72
C GLN A 278 -1.72 6.21 -17.35
N TRP A 279 -1.72 5.11 -16.60
CA TRP A 279 -1.09 5.07 -15.28
C TRP A 279 0.42 5.29 -15.35
N ALA A 280 1.09 4.73 -16.36
CA ALA A 280 2.51 4.96 -16.59
C ALA A 280 2.81 6.43 -16.93
N ALA A 281 2.00 7.05 -17.78
CA ALA A 281 2.12 8.47 -18.10
C ALA A 281 1.89 9.37 -16.88
N MET A 282 0.87 9.04 -16.07
CA MET A 282 0.57 9.81 -14.85
C MET A 282 1.70 9.71 -13.80
N GLU A 283 2.34 8.55 -13.65
CA GLU A 283 3.51 8.40 -12.79
C GLU A 283 4.65 9.37 -13.21
N MET A 284 4.86 9.53 -14.51
CA MET A 284 5.91 10.44 -15.03
C MET A 284 5.53 11.92 -14.94
N ILE A 285 4.25 12.22 -15.16
CA ILE A 285 3.72 13.60 -15.08
C ILE A 285 3.71 14.07 -13.63
N SER A 286 3.34 13.19 -12.70
CA SER A 286 3.19 13.51 -11.28
C SER A 286 3.87 12.45 -10.41
N PRO A 287 5.20 12.52 -10.22
CA PRO A 287 5.93 11.59 -9.35
C PRO A 287 5.65 11.89 -7.87
N ALA A 288 4.37 11.83 -7.47
CA ALA A 288 3.91 12.24 -6.16
C ALA A 288 4.07 11.14 -5.07
N LEU A 289 4.15 9.87 -5.49
CA LEU A 289 4.24 8.74 -4.56
C LEU A 289 5.65 8.14 -4.51
N SER A 290 6.13 7.92 -3.29
CA SER A 290 7.35 7.12 -3.04
C SER A 290 7.10 5.61 -3.02
N THR A 291 5.82 5.21 -3.03
CA THR A 291 5.37 3.82 -2.94
C THR A 291 4.16 3.58 -3.83
N HIS A 292 4.11 2.40 -4.45
CA HIS A 292 2.93 1.88 -5.13
C HIS A 292 2.20 0.93 -4.18
N TYR A 293 1.01 1.32 -3.71
CA TYR A 293 0.09 0.42 -3.04
C TYR A 293 -0.96 -0.08 -4.03
N PHE A 294 -1.10 -1.38 -4.14
CA PHE A 294 -2.02 -1.99 -5.10
C PHE A 294 -2.66 -3.27 -4.56
N PHE A 295 -3.73 -3.66 -5.23
CA PHE A 295 -4.44 -4.91 -4.99
C PHE A 295 -4.36 -5.82 -6.22
N ALA A 296 -4.23 -7.11 -5.99
CA ALA A 296 -4.28 -8.14 -7.02
C ALA A 296 -5.14 -9.32 -6.57
N ARG A 297 -5.59 -10.13 -7.52
CA ARG A 297 -6.47 -11.28 -7.29
C ARG A 297 -5.85 -12.56 -7.87
N LYS A 298 -6.15 -13.69 -7.23
CA LYS A 298 -5.76 -15.01 -7.77
C LYS A 298 -6.63 -15.42 -8.96
N SER A 299 -7.92 -15.17 -8.90
CA SER A 299 -8.85 -15.26 -10.03
C SER A 299 -8.88 -13.97 -10.85
N ALA A 300 -9.58 -13.97 -11.97
CA ALA A 300 -9.78 -12.76 -12.76
C ALA A 300 -10.32 -11.63 -11.88
N ALA A 301 -9.72 -10.45 -12.03
CA ALA A 301 -10.11 -9.26 -11.28
C ALA A 301 -11.53 -8.82 -11.65
N ALA A 302 -12.30 -8.41 -10.64
CA ALA A 302 -13.60 -7.81 -10.86
C ALA A 302 -13.42 -6.42 -11.46
N GLN A 303 -13.86 -6.21 -12.69
CA GLN A 303 -13.70 -4.95 -13.41
C GLN A 303 -14.82 -3.97 -13.03
N ILE A 304 -14.44 -2.77 -12.62
CA ILE A 304 -15.36 -1.66 -12.43
C ILE A 304 -15.54 -0.97 -13.79
N SER A 305 -16.72 -1.14 -14.40
CA SER A 305 -17.11 -0.44 -15.62
C SER A 305 -18.28 0.50 -15.34
N PHE A 306 -18.08 1.78 -15.59
CA PHE A 306 -19.11 2.80 -15.40
C PHE A 306 -20.20 2.78 -16.51
N ASP A 307 -20.12 1.86 -17.47
CA ASP A 307 -21.17 1.58 -18.44
C ASP A 307 -22.41 0.89 -17.80
N ARG A 308 -22.24 0.35 -16.58
CA ARG A 308 -23.28 -0.35 -15.82
C ARG A 308 -23.55 0.35 -14.48
N PRO A 309 -24.08 1.60 -14.47
CA PRO A 309 -24.30 2.37 -13.24
C PRO A 309 -25.32 1.72 -12.29
N ASP A 310 -26.18 0.83 -12.81
CA ASP A 310 -27.12 0.00 -12.06
C ASP A 310 -26.44 -1.01 -11.13
N ALA A 311 -25.27 -1.51 -11.51
CA ALA A 311 -24.49 -2.51 -10.76
C ALA A 311 -23.43 -1.90 -9.84
N LEU A 312 -23.19 -0.59 -9.88
CA LEU A 312 -22.12 0.08 -9.14
C LEU A 312 -22.66 0.80 -7.90
N HIS A 313 -22.21 0.40 -6.71
CA HIS A 313 -22.62 0.93 -5.43
C HIS A 313 -21.49 1.73 -4.78
N PRO A 314 -21.52 3.07 -4.87
CA PRO A 314 -20.49 3.92 -4.31
C PRO A 314 -20.62 4.05 -2.79
N ARG A 315 -19.47 4.08 -2.12
CA ARG A 315 -19.35 4.39 -0.68
C ARG A 315 -18.25 5.41 -0.47
N HIS A 316 -18.42 6.30 0.49
CA HIS A 316 -17.35 7.20 0.91
C HIS A 316 -16.08 6.41 1.28
N ARG A 317 -14.96 6.90 0.83
CA ARG A 317 -13.69 6.33 1.28
C ARG A 317 -13.49 6.63 2.78
N PRO A 318 -12.95 5.68 3.56
CA PRO A 318 -12.69 5.91 4.98
C PRO A 318 -11.87 7.18 5.23
N GLY A 319 -12.21 7.90 6.30
CA GLY A 319 -11.53 9.14 6.69
C GLY A 319 -12.04 10.42 6.00
N ILE A 320 -13.01 10.34 5.08
CA ILE A 320 -13.67 11.55 4.55
C ILE A 320 -14.52 12.18 5.64
N ARG A 321 -14.36 13.49 5.82
CA ARG A 321 -15.13 14.33 6.75
C ARG A 321 -15.67 15.54 6.01
N GLN A 322 -16.90 15.91 6.35
CA GLN A 322 -17.49 17.16 5.89
C GLN A 322 -17.00 18.32 6.79
N SER A 323 -16.54 19.40 6.18
CA SER A 323 -16.05 20.61 6.87
C SER A 323 -16.97 21.81 6.70
N GLY A 324 -17.94 21.72 5.77
CA GLY A 324 -18.94 22.76 5.47
C GLY A 324 -19.92 22.27 4.40
N PRO A 325 -20.95 23.06 4.05
CA PRO A 325 -21.87 22.72 2.97
C PRO A 325 -21.14 22.46 1.64
N GLY A 326 -21.19 21.22 1.13
CA GLY A 326 -20.51 20.81 -0.08
C GLY A 326 -18.98 20.75 0.02
N GLN A 327 -18.40 20.92 1.20
CA GLN A 327 -16.96 20.89 1.43
C GLN A 327 -16.58 19.62 2.21
N TYR A 328 -15.63 18.88 1.66
CA TYR A 328 -15.18 17.60 2.21
C TYR A 328 -13.66 17.55 2.23
N GLY A 329 -13.10 16.71 3.09
CA GLY A 329 -11.66 16.50 3.17
C GLY A 329 -11.28 15.13 3.72
N ARG A 330 -10.11 14.66 3.31
CA ARG A 330 -9.45 13.46 3.82
C ARG A 330 -7.95 13.74 3.85
N THR A 331 -7.33 13.62 5.00
CA THR A 331 -5.86 13.73 5.24
C THR A 331 -5.10 14.57 4.19
N GLY A 332 -5.14 15.89 4.32
CA GLY A 332 -4.42 16.82 3.44
C GLY A 332 -5.04 17.07 2.06
N ARG A 333 -6.18 16.46 1.74
CA ARG A 333 -6.90 16.64 0.47
C ARG A 333 -8.30 17.14 0.73
N ALA A 334 -8.58 18.38 0.33
CA ALA A 334 -9.92 18.96 0.38
C ALA A 334 -10.53 18.98 -1.04
N PHE A 335 -11.83 18.81 -1.13
CA PHE A 335 -12.58 18.96 -2.38
C PHE A 335 -13.95 19.59 -2.11
N THR A 336 -14.51 20.22 -3.14
CA THR A 336 -15.79 20.90 -3.08
C THR A 336 -16.72 20.34 -4.16
N LEU A 337 -17.97 20.14 -3.78
CA LEU A 337 -19.05 19.70 -4.64
C LEU A 337 -20.12 20.79 -4.73
N SER A 338 -20.81 20.89 -5.85
CA SER A 338 -22.03 21.69 -5.95
C SER A 338 -23.09 21.13 -5.02
N ALA A 339 -24.13 21.91 -4.71
CA ALA A 339 -25.22 21.46 -3.84
C ALA A 339 -25.90 20.18 -4.37
N GLU A 340 -26.06 20.06 -5.69
CA GLU A 340 -26.65 18.88 -6.34
C GLU A 340 -25.74 17.65 -6.22
N GLU A 341 -24.43 17.81 -6.45
CA GLU A 341 -23.44 16.74 -6.30
C GLU A 341 -23.29 16.30 -4.84
N ALA A 342 -23.24 17.25 -3.91
CA ALA A 342 -23.17 16.99 -2.47
C ALA A 342 -24.37 16.16 -1.99
N ALA A 343 -25.58 16.50 -2.43
CA ALA A 343 -26.79 15.75 -2.08
C ALA A 343 -26.76 14.29 -2.58
N ARG A 344 -26.09 13.99 -3.70
CA ARG A 344 -25.87 12.62 -4.16
C ARG A 344 -24.75 11.95 -3.38
N PHE A 345 -23.63 12.64 -3.19
CA PHE A 345 -22.48 12.15 -2.47
C PHE A 345 -22.84 11.74 -1.05
N ASP A 346 -23.57 12.60 -0.29
CA ASP A 346 -23.98 12.32 1.10
C ASP A 346 -24.82 11.04 1.25
N ARG A 347 -25.44 10.57 0.15
CA ARG A 347 -26.23 9.33 0.12
C ARG A 347 -25.41 8.09 -0.33
N ALA A 348 -24.15 8.26 -0.67
CA ALA A 348 -23.28 7.21 -1.13
C ALA A 348 -22.70 6.38 0.02
N ASP A 349 -23.53 5.53 0.62
CA ASP A 349 -23.21 4.65 1.74
C ASP A 349 -22.95 3.18 1.31
N GLY A 350 -23.01 2.89 0.01
CA GLY A 350 -22.90 1.56 -0.59
C GLY A 350 -24.21 0.80 -0.65
N SER A 351 -25.34 1.35 -0.19
CA SER A 351 -26.65 0.70 -0.25
C SER A 351 -27.39 0.92 -1.57
N ARG A 352 -27.07 2.01 -2.28
CA ARG A 352 -27.72 2.44 -3.51
C ARG A 352 -26.76 2.39 -4.67
N SER A 353 -27.27 2.02 -5.86
CA SER A 353 -26.50 2.11 -7.09
C SER A 353 -26.29 3.55 -7.54
N ILE A 354 -25.34 3.76 -8.45
CA ILE A 354 -25.09 5.06 -9.09
C ILE A 354 -26.37 5.55 -9.82
N GLU A 355 -27.10 4.64 -10.46
CA GLU A 355 -28.39 4.95 -11.12
C GLU A 355 -29.42 5.44 -10.12
N GLU A 356 -29.61 4.72 -8.99
CA GLU A 356 -30.55 5.11 -7.92
C GLU A 356 -30.17 6.44 -7.23
N LEU A 357 -28.90 6.81 -7.27
CA LEU A 357 -28.42 8.10 -6.79
C LEU A 357 -28.66 9.22 -7.82
N GLY A 358 -29.09 8.88 -9.04
CA GLY A 358 -29.42 9.84 -10.08
C GLY A 358 -28.19 10.53 -10.69
N ASP A 359 -27.05 9.84 -10.74
CA ASP A 359 -25.86 10.37 -11.38
C ASP A 359 -25.90 10.16 -12.89
N THR A 360 -26.24 11.20 -13.62
CA THR A 360 -26.28 11.23 -15.09
C THR A 360 -25.07 11.96 -15.71
N LYS A 361 -24.13 12.47 -14.87
CA LYS A 361 -23.02 13.33 -15.31
C LYS A 361 -21.66 12.75 -14.99
N GLY A 362 -21.57 11.50 -14.53
CA GLY A 362 -20.30 10.84 -14.19
C GLY A 362 -19.63 11.36 -12.92
N LEU A 363 -20.42 11.86 -11.96
CA LEU A 363 -19.91 12.31 -10.67
C LEU A 363 -19.12 11.20 -9.95
N PHE A 364 -19.69 10.00 -9.84
CA PHE A 364 -19.09 8.92 -9.07
C PHE A 364 -17.88 8.30 -9.79
N GLU A 365 -17.83 8.28 -11.11
CA GLU A 365 -16.62 7.93 -11.87
C GLU A 365 -15.49 8.91 -11.55
N ARG A 366 -15.76 10.21 -11.65
CA ARG A 366 -14.79 11.26 -11.30
C ARG A 366 -14.32 11.13 -9.85
N LEU A 367 -15.23 10.96 -8.90
CA LEU A 367 -14.90 10.82 -7.48
C LEU A 367 -14.11 9.54 -7.17
N TRP A 368 -14.37 8.44 -7.90
CA TRP A 368 -13.61 7.21 -7.79
C TRP A 368 -12.19 7.39 -8.33
N LYS A 369 -12.02 8.00 -9.49
CA LYS A 369 -10.71 8.35 -10.04
C LYS A 369 -9.94 9.32 -9.14
N GLN A 370 -10.63 10.24 -8.49
CA GLN A 370 -10.06 11.16 -7.49
C GLN A 370 -9.77 10.50 -6.14
N GLY A 371 -10.15 9.24 -5.94
CA GLY A 371 -9.94 8.51 -4.70
C GLY A 371 -10.84 8.95 -3.54
N HIS A 372 -12.03 9.48 -3.82
CA HIS A 372 -12.99 9.93 -2.78
C HIS A 372 -14.07 8.90 -2.47
N VAL A 373 -14.32 7.96 -3.36
CA VAL A 373 -15.24 6.84 -3.14
C VAL A 373 -14.58 5.51 -3.46
N THR A 374 -15.09 4.45 -2.85
CA THR A 374 -14.89 3.05 -3.27
C THR A 374 -16.15 2.56 -3.93
N ILE A 375 -16.05 1.56 -4.81
CA ILE A 375 -17.17 1.00 -5.56
C ILE A 375 -17.30 -0.49 -5.23
N SER A 376 -18.51 -0.92 -4.89
CA SER A 376 -18.90 -2.34 -4.84
C SER A 376 -19.75 -2.69 -6.05
N LEU A 377 -19.66 -3.95 -6.50
CA LEU A 377 -20.51 -4.55 -7.53
C LEU A 377 -21.64 -5.33 -6.85
N ARG A 378 -22.89 -5.14 -7.29
CA ARG A 378 -24.05 -5.89 -6.81
C ARG A 378 -25.02 -6.22 -7.93
#